data_ec154529ecec6a4db55babe7ee575a52
#
_entry.id   ec154529ecec6a4db55babe7ee575a52
#
_cell.length_a   1.000
_cell.length_b   1.000
_cell.length_c   1.000
_cell.angle_alpha   90.00
_cell.angle_beta   90.00
_cell.angle_gamma   90.00
#
_symmetry.space_group_name_H-M   'P 1'
#
loop_
_entity.id
_entity.type
_entity.pdbx_description
1 polymer ?
#
loop_
_entity_poly.entity_id
_entity_poly.type
_entity_poly.pdbx_seq_one_letter_code
_entity_poly.pdbx_strand_id
1 'polypeptide(L)'
;GVTVYMTRTDDTYPGGTGGASADLDNRVAYAKSVGANVLVSIHLNSTGLGTAYGAEVYYPNSNYNAGIGSEGKNLAQKVHDELVSLGLHGRGIKIRNTANGSIYPDGSLSDYYGLIWRAKEAGFPAIIIEHAFIDNQSDYYNFLSSDAKLQSLGIADAKGIAAAYGLSKGKWELDENGWRWQY
;
A
#
# COMPACT_ATOMS: atom_id res chain seq x y z
N GLY A 1 12.52 6.67 -13.52
CA GLY A 1 11.31 5.84 -13.56
C GLY A 1 11.20 4.92 -12.37
N VAL A 2 10.10 4.24 -12.25
CA VAL A 2 9.83 3.27 -11.18
C VAL A 2 9.71 1.89 -11.81
N THR A 3 10.38 0.89 -11.22
CA THR A 3 10.14 -0.51 -11.55
C THR A 3 9.09 -1.05 -10.60
N VAL A 4 8.03 -1.64 -11.17
CA VAL A 4 6.95 -2.25 -10.39
C VAL A 4 7.05 -3.77 -10.51
N TYR A 5 7.10 -4.44 -9.36
CA TYR A 5 7.06 -5.89 -9.26
C TYR A 5 5.73 -6.31 -8.63
N MET A 6 5.08 -7.29 -9.23
CA MET A 6 3.83 -7.85 -8.71
C MET A 6 4.12 -9.11 -7.91
N THR A 7 3.62 -9.20 -6.67
CA THR A 7 3.79 -10.41 -5.85
C THR A 7 2.92 -11.57 -6.33
N ARG A 8 1.89 -11.29 -7.11
CA ARG A 8 1.08 -12.28 -7.86
C ARG A 8 0.47 -11.63 -9.09
N THR A 9 0.19 -12.41 -10.10
CA THR A 9 -0.44 -12.01 -11.38
C THR A 9 -1.72 -12.79 -11.69
N ASP A 10 -2.13 -13.66 -10.78
CA ASP A 10 -3.33 -14.49 -10.86
C ASP A 10 -3.98 -14.67 -9.49
N ASP A 11 -4.94 -15.53 -9.35
CA ASP A 11 -5.72 -15.76 -8.13
C ASP A 11 -5.13 -16.86 -7.22
N THR A 12 -3.85 -17.17 -7.38
CA THR A 12 -3.13 -18.13 -6.54
C THR A 12 -2.41 -17.46 -5.37
N TYR A 13 -2.12 -18.24 -4.33
CA TYR A 13 -1.23 -17.80 -3.26
C TYR A 13 0.23 -17.95 -3.70
N PRO A 14 1.08 -16.90 -3.60
CA PRO A 14 2.51 -16.98 -3.89
C PRO A 14 3.27 -18.04 -3.11
N GLY A 15 2.73 -18.52 -2.01
CA GLY A 15 3.30 -19.56 -1.14
C GLY A 15 2.72 -20.96 -1.33
N GLY A 16 1.85 -21.17 -2.31
CA GLY A 16 1.19 -22.45 -2.50
C GLY A 16 0.28 -22.82 -1.32
N THR A 17 0.40 -24.05 -0.80
CA THR A 17 -0.50 -24.61 0.22
C THR A 17 -0.17 -24.20 1.67
N GLY A 18 0.83 -23.34 1.90
CA GLY A 18 1.33 -22.99 3.23
C GLY A 18 0.42 -22.07 4.05
N GLY A 19 -0.73 -21.65 3.51
CA GLY A 19 -1.69 -20.77 4.18
C GLY A 19 -1.25 -19.30 4.24
N ALA A 20 -2.06 -18.47 4.89
CA ALA A 20 -1.90 -17.01 4.88
C ALA A 20 -0.55 -16.51 5.46
N SER A 21 0.00 -17.19 6.46
CA SER A 21 1.30 -16.79 7.02
C SER A 21 2.43 -17.00 6.02
N ALA A 22 2.48 -18.17 5.39
CA ALA A 22 3.50 -18.48 4.36
C ALA A 22 3.35 -17.58 3.13
N ASP A 23 2.12 -17.21 2.76
CA ASP A 23 1.87 -16.25 1.68
C ASP A 23 2.50 -14.89 1.99
N LEU A 24 2.32 -14.37 3.21
CA LEU A 24 2.93 -13.10 3.62
C LEU A 24 4.46 -13.19 3.68
N ASP A 25 5.01 -14.30 4.19
CA ASP A 25 6.45 -14.54 4.21
C ASP A 25 7.04 -14.50 2.80
N ASN A 26 6.39 -15.17 1.84
CA ASN A 26 6.84 -15.21 0.45
C ASN A 26 6.73 -13.85 -0.26
N ARG A 27 5.67 -13.07 -0.02
CA ARG A 27 5.55 -11.71 -0.57
C ARG A 27 6.67 -10.81 -0.10
N VAL A 28 6.98 -10.84 1.19
CA VAL A 28 8.05 -10.02 1.76
C VAL A 28 9.42 -10.51 1.30
N ALA A 29 9.65 -11.82 1.24
CA ALA A 29 10.88 -12.41 0.73
C ALA A 29 11.11 -12.04 -0.76
N TYR A 30 10.06 -12.09 -1.58
CA TYR A 30 10.12 -11.67 -2.97
C TYR A 30 10.44 -10.17 -3.09
N ALA A 31 9.74 -9.30 -2.37
CA ALA A 31 10.01 -7.86 -2.37
C ALA A 31 11.47 -7.56 -1.98
N LYS A 32 11.99 -8.25 -0.96
CA LYS A 32 13.40 -8.16 -0.54
C LYS A 32 14.35 -8.63 -1.64
N SER A 33 14.04 -9.75 -2.30
CA SER A 33 14.92 -10.35 -3.34
C SER A 33 15.09 -9.47 -4.57
N VAL A 34 14.06 -8.66 -4.91
CA VAL A 34 14.11 -7.72 -6.03
C VAL A 34 14.60 -6.32 -5.60
N GLY A 35 14.97 -6.12 -4.34
CA GLY A 35 15.45 -4.85 -3.81
C GLY A 35 14.36 -3.76 -3.76
N ALA A 36 13.11 -4.14 -3.49
CA ALA A 36 12.02 -3.19 -3.43
C ALA A 36 12.23 -2.15 -2.30
N ASN A 37 11.96 -0.89 -2.59
CA ASN A 37 12.01 0.18 -1.60
C ASN A 37 10.76 0.19 -0.71
N VAL A 38 9.63 -0.31 -1.21
CA VAL A 38 8.35 -0.33 -0.52
C VAL A 38 7.50 -1.50 -0.99
N LEU A 39 6.66 -2.03 -0.10
CA LEU A 39 5.63 -3.00 -0.42
C LEU A 39 4.24 -2.38 -0.21
N VAL A 40 3.42 -2.38 -1.25
CA VAL A 40 2.07 -1.82 -1.22
C VAL A 40 1.06 -2.95 -1.35
N SER A 41 0.16 -3.07 -0.38
CA SER A 41 -0.92 -4.06 -0.37
C SER A 41 -2.25 -3.37 -0.63
N ILE A 42 -2.92 -3.77 -1.70
CA ILE A 42 -4.17 -3.17 -2.18
C ILE A 42 -5.34 -4.01 -1.69
N HIS A 43 -6.24 -3.38 -0.95
CA HIS A 43 -7.39 -4.03 -0.32
C HIS A 43 -8.69 -3.23 -0.50
N LEU A 44 -9.79 -3.95 -0.28
CA LEU A 44 -11.11 -3.40 -0.02
C LEU A 44 -11.54 -3.84 1.37
N ASN A 45 -12.00 -2.88 2.16
CA ASN A 45 -12.45 -3.11 3.52
C ASN A 45 -13.87 -3.71 3.58
N SER A 46 -14.23 -4.28 4.71
CA SER A 46 -15.60 -4.71 5.01
C SER A 46 -15.82 -4.81 6.51
N THR A 47 -17.00 -4.45 6.96
CA THR A 47 -17.46 -4.70 8.34
C THR A 47 -18.54 -5.78 8.44
N GLY A 48 -19.08 -6.21 7.32
CA GLY A 48 -20.25 -7.07 7.24
C GLY A 48 -21.58 -6.36 7.60
N LEU A 49 -21.53 -5.05 7.91
CA LEU A 49 -22.70 -4.27 8.33
C LEU A 49 -23.15 -3.26 7.26
N GLY A 50 -22.36 -3.00 6.24
CA GLY A 50 -22.66 -2.06 5.17
C GLY A 50 -22.71 -0.57 5.55
N THR A 51 -22.37 -0.22 6.79
CA THR A 51 -22.53 1.14 7.33
C THR A 51 -21.24 1.96 7.29
N ALA A 52 -20.08 1.30 7.38
CA ALA A 52 -18.79 1.97 7.25
C ALA A 52 -18.47 2.27 5.78
N TYR A 53 -17.79 3.38 5.50
CA TYR A 53 -17.44 3.82 4.15
C TYR A 53 -16.16 4.66 4.14
N GLY A 54 -15.53 4.79 2.97
CA GLY A 54 -14.36 5.63 2.74
C GLY A 54 -13.02 4.91 2.81
N ALA A 55 -11.95 5.66 2.55
CA ALA A 55 -10.57 5.16 2.45
C ALA A 55 -9.78 5.32 3.74
N GLU A 56 -8.97 4.32 4.07
CA GLU A 56 -7.99 4.37 5.15
C GLU A 56 -6.69 3.67 4.74
N VAL A 57 -5.56 4.13 5.26
CA VAL A 57 -4.27 3.53 4.93
C VAL A 57 -3.52 3.19 6.21
N TYR A 58 -3.14 1.93 6.35
CA TYR A 58 -2.33 1.46 7.47
C TYR A 58 -0.85 1.52 7.11
N TYR A 59 -0.03 1.96 8.08
CA TYR A 59 1.41 2.10 7.95
C TYR A 59 2.15 1.59 9.20
N PRO A 60 3.48 1.34 9.13
CA PRO A 60 4.27 0.85 10.26
C PRO A 60 4.28 1.85 11.42
N ASN A 61 4.16 1.36 12.66
CA ASN A 61 4.37 2.18 13.85
C ASN A 61 5.82 2.73 13.93
N SER A 62 6.15 3.54 14.93
CA SER A 62 7.49 4.10 15.11
C SER A 62 8.45 3.24 15.94
N ASN A 63 8.00 2.05 16.40
CA ASN A 63 8.81 1.14 17.20
C ASN A 63 9.87 0.43 16.33
N TYR A 64 10.92 -0.11 16.95
CA TYR A 64 12.01 -0.87 16.33
C TYR A 64 12.83 -0.08 15.30
N ASN A 65 12.21 0.40 14.22
CA ASN A 65 12.86 1.23 13.20
C ASN A 65 12.01 2.46 12.89
N ALA A 66 12.28 3.56 13.60
CA ALA A 66 11.52 4.79 13.47
C ALA A 66 11.62 5.43 12.07
N GLY A 67 12.74 5.20 11.35
CA GLY A 67 12.92 5.68 9.97
C GLY A 67 11.90 5.05 9.03
N ILE A 68 11.73 3.72 9.09
CA ILE A 68 10.72 2.98 8.31
C ILE A 68 9.30 3.42 8.71
N GLY A 69 9.03 3.66 9.99
CA GLY A 69 7.76 4.18 10.46
C GLY A 69 7.45 5.56 9.87
N SER A 70 8.44 6.46 9.84
CA SER A 70 8.30 7.82 9.27
C SER A 70 8.10 7.80 7.76
N GLU A 71 8.85 6.96 7.04
CA GLU A 71 8.71 6.77 5.59
C GLU A 71 7.32 6.21 5.25
N GLY A 72 6.90 5.15 5.94
CA GLY A 72 5.58 4.56 5.77
C GLY A 72 4.45 5.55 6.07
N LYS A 73 4.61 6.40 7.10
CA LYS A 73 3.66 7.46 7.41
C LYS A 73 3.52 8.48 6.29
N ASN A 74 4.65 8.97 5.74
CA ASN A 74 4.64 9.91 4.64
C ASN A 74 3.97 9.31 3.40
N LEU A 75 4.32 8.07 3.05
CA LEU A 75 3.71 7.36 1.93
C LEU A 75 2.19 7.18 2.13
N ALA A 76 1.77 6.70 3.29
CA ALA A 76 0.35 6.50 3.61
C ALA A 76 -0.43 7.81 3.51
N GLN A 77 0.13 8.93 3.99
CA GLN A 77 -0.52 10.24 3.91
C GLN A 77 -0.70 10.68 2.45
N LYS A 78 0.34 10.56 1.61
CA LYS A 78 0.26 10.97 0.21
C LYS A 78 -0.75 10.14 -0.58
N VAL A 79 -0.79 8.83 -0.37
CA VAL A 79 -1.78 7.94 -0.99
C VAL A 79 -3.20 8.29 -0.51
N HIS A 80 -3.39 8.45 0.80
CA HIS A 80 -4.69 8.82 1.37
C HIS A 80 -5.20 10.17 0.82
N ASP A 81 -4.33 11.18 0.70
CA ASP A 81 -4.70 12.50 0.17
C ASP A 81 -5.21 12.41 -1.28
N GLU A 82 -4.58 11.57 -2.11
CA GLU A 82 -5.02 11.36 -3.50
C GLU A 82 -6.36 10.61 -3.58
N LEU A 83 -6.59 9.63 -2.70
CA LEU A 83 -7.88 8.93 -2.62
C LEU A 83 -9.00 9.88 -2.18
N VAL A 84 -8.75 10.76 -1.20
CA VAL A 84 -9.71 11.80 -0.79
C VAL A 84 -9.95 12.79 -1.92
N SER A 85 -8.91 13.19 -2.66
CA SER A 85 -9.03 14.06 -3.82
C SER A 85 -9.86 13.45 -4.96
N LEU A 86 -9.88 12.11 -5.05
CA LEU A 86 -10.75 11.38 -5.99
C LEU A 86 -12.23 11.40 -5.55
N GLY A 87 -12.53 11.79 -4.31
CA GLY A 87 -13.87 11.93 -3.76
C GLY A 87 -14.26 10.90 -2.70
N LEU A 88 -13.35 9.99 -2.30
CA LEU A 88 -13.63 9.08 -1.19
C LEU A 88 -13.67 9.85 0.14
N HIS A 89 -14.51 9.37 1.04
CA HIS A 89 -14.51 9.85 2.42
C HIS A 89 -13.19 9.44 3.09
N GLY A 90 -12.45 10.42 3.63
CA GLY A 90 -11.19 10.17 4.31
C GLY A 90 -11.39 9.64 5.73
N ARG A 91 -10.92 8.44 6.00
CA ARG A 91 -10.88 7.82 7.34
C ARG A 91 -9.51 7.97 8.01
N GLY A 92 -8.57 8.61 7.31
CA GLY A 92 -7.22 8.91 7.77
C GLY A 92 -6.22 7.77 7.62
N ILE A 93 -4.99 8.07 8.00
CA ILE A 93 -3.90 7.10 8.08
C ILE A 93 -3.82 6.52 9.49
N LYS A 94 -3.44 5.25 9.61
CA LYS A 94 -3.54 4.50 10.88
C LYS A 94 -2.34 3.63 11.14
N ILE A 95 -1.98 3.51 12.40
CA ILE A 95 -1.17 2.40 12.92
C ILE A 95 -2.10 1.45 13.67
N ARG A 96 -1.72 0.18 13.73
CA ARG A 96 -2.36 -0.80 14.60
C ARG A 96 -1.31 -1.69 15.23
N ASN A 97 -1.16 -1.57 16.53
CA ASN A 97 -0.27 -2.45 17.29
C ASN A 97 -0.94 -3.81 17.54
N THR A 98 -0.12 -4.84 17.70
CA THR A 98 -0.60 -6.16 18.06
C THR A 98 -1.34 -6.13 19.40
N ALA A 99 -2.39 -6.94 19.51
CA ALA A 99 -3.15 -7.10 20.76
C ALA A 99 -2.71 -8.32 21.58
N ASN A 100 -1.93 -9.22 21.00
CA ASN A 100 -1.48 -10.47 21.65
C ASN A 100 -0.11 -10.34 22.33
N GLY A 101 0.46 -9.13 22.38
CA GLY A 101 1.76 -8.88 23.04
C GLY A 101 2.99 -9.27 22.22
N SER A 102 2.85 -9.58 20.92
CA SER A 102 4.03 -9.82 20.06
C SER A 102 4.93 -8.60 20.02
N ILE A 103 6.24 -8.83 20.03
CA ILE A 103 7.27 -7.78 20.10
C ILE A 103 8.24 -7.89 18.94
N TYR A 104 8.87 -6.77 18.62
CA TYR A 104 10.02 -6.70 17.74
C TYR A 104 11.31 -7.17 18.42
N PRO A 105 12.42 -7.38 17.68
CA PRO A 105 13.70 -7.83 18.25
C PRO A 105 14.26 -6.93 19.36
N ASP A 106 13.90 -5.65 19.39
CA ASP A 106 14.29 -4.70 20.45
C ASP A 106 13.39 -4.73 21.70
N GLY A 107 12.39 -5.62 21.72
CA GLY A 107 11.43 -5.75 22.82
C GLY A 107 10.23 -4.78 22.72
N SER A 108 10.19 -3.90 21.73
CA SER A 108 9.06 -2.99 21.54
C SER A 108 7.86 -3.68 20.89
N LEU A 109 6.66 -3.15 21.13
CA LEU A 109 5.39 -3.73 20.63
C LEU A 109 5.33 -3.73 19.09
N SER A 110 5.06 -4.89 18.49
CA SER A 110 5.03 -5.03 17.04
C SER A 110 3.75 -4.49 16.40
N ASP A 111 3.79 -4.28 15.08
CA ASP A 111 2.60 -3.98 14.29
C ASP A 111 1.67 -5.20 14.24
N TYR A 112 0.37 -4.96 14.16
CA TYR A 112 -0.65 -6.01 14.08
C TYR A 112 -0.62 -6.75 12.74
N TYR A 113 -0.51 -6.00 11.63
CA TYR A 113 -0.61 -6.58 10.30
C TYR A 113 0.65 -7.34 9.92
N GLY A 114 0.47 -8.61 9.59
CA GLY A 114 1.55 -9.53 9.25
C GLY A 114 2.47 -9.05 8.13
N LEU A 115 1.93 -8.38 7.12
CA LEU A 115 2.71 -7.80 6.02
C LEU A 115 3.59 -6.65 6.52
N ILE A 116 3.05 -5.78 7.37
CA ILE A 116 3.71 -4.56 7.85
C ILE A 116 4.91 -4.92 8.73
N TRP A 117 4.71 -5.77 9.76
CA TRP A 117 5.80 -6.09 10.67
C TRP A 117 6.93 -6.89 9.98
N ARG A 118 6.57 -7.83 9.08
CA ARG A 118 7.57 -8.60 8.31
C ARG A 118 8.41 -7.73 7.38
N ALA A 119 7.77 -6.82 6.64
CA ALA A 119 8.47 -5.89 5.77
C ALA A 119 9.42 -4.98 6.57
N LYS A 120 8.98 -4.50 7.72
CA LYS A 120 9.78 -3.67 8.61
C LYS A 120 10.99 -4.40 9.17
N GLU A 121 10.86 -5.67 9.58
CA GLU A 121 11.99 -6.52 9.97
C GLU A 121 12.91 -6.84 8.77
N ALA A 122 12.36 -6.92 7.57
CA ALA A 122 13.13 -7.10 6.35
C ALA A 122 13.88 -5.84 5.90
N GLY A 123 13.57 -4.66 6.48
CA GLY A 123 14.31 -3.42 6.29
C GLY A 123 13.65 -2.38 5.36
N PHE A 124 12.36 -2.52 5.04
CA PHE A 124 11.62 -1.56 4.20
C PHE A 124 10.17 -1.37 4.68
N PRO A 125 9.53 -0.22 4.37
CA PRO A 125 8.14 -0.01 4.74
C PRO A 125 7.17 -0.84 3.92
N ALA A 126 6.06 -1.24 4.54
CA ALA A 126 4.88 -1.71 3.86
C ALA A 126 3.66 -0.89 4.28
N ILE A 127 2.75 -0.63 3.35
CA ILE A 127 1.45 -0.03 3.64
C ILE A 127 0.32 -0.95 3.16
N ILE A 128 -0.84 -0.83 3.82
CA ILE A 128 -2.07 -1.48 3.39
C ILE A 128 -3.07 -0.37 3.07
N ILE A 129 -3.52 -0.33 1.83
CA ILE A 129 -4.50 0.63 1.34
C ILE A 129 -5.87 -0.04 1.35
N GLU A 130 -6.75 0.42 2.22
CA GLU A 130 -8.16 0.05 2.24
C GLU A 130 -8.94 1.14 1.49
N HIS A 131 -9.16 0.94 0.19
CA HIS A 131 -9.70 1.98 -0.68
C HIS A 131 -11.12 2.39 -0.34
N ALA A 132 -11.96 1.40 -0.05
CA ALA A 132 -13.39 1.57 0.12
C ALA A 132 -13.96 0.34 0.82
N PHE A 133 -15.20 0.43 1.30
CA PHE A 133 -15.89 -0.71 1.89
C PHE A 133 -16.74 -1.43 0.83
N ILE A 134 -16.38 -2.67 0.51
CA ILE A 134 -17.06 -3.47 -0.52
C ILE A 134 -18.51 -3.76 -0.16
N ASP A 135 -18.83 -3.81 1.14
CA ASP A 135 -20.17 -4.04 1.67
C ASP A 135 -20.99 -2.73 1.83
N ASN A 136 -20.42 -1.56 1.56
CA ASN A 136 -21.13 -0.29 1.54
C ASN A 136 -21.64 0.04 0.15
N GLN A 137 -22.95 0.23 0.02
CA GLN A 137 -23.59 0.49 -1.26
C GLN A 137 -23.07 1.76 -1.96
N SER A 138 -22.83 2.84 -1.21
CA SER A 138 -22.34 4.09 -1.77
C SER A 138 -20.91 3.94 -2.29
N ASP A 139 -20.02 3.33 -1.50
CA ASP A 139 -18.64 3.06 -1.90
C ASP A 139 -18.60 2.17 -3.15
N TYR A 140 -19.40 1.09 -3.14
CA TYR A 140 -19.47 0.18 -4.28
C TYR A 140 -19.89 0.90 -5.57
N TYR A 141 -21.03 1.59 -5.56
CA TYR A 141 -21.53 2.24 -6.77
C TYR A 141 -20.67 3.40 -7.22
N ASN A 142 -20.08 4.17 -6.30
CA ASN A 142 -19.30 5.34 -6.68
C ASN A 142 -17.88 5.00 -7.12
N PHE A 143 -17.24 3.96 -6.54
CA PHE A 143 -15.79 3.74 -6.72
C PHE A 143 -15.39 2.33 -7.18
N LEU A 144 -16.26 1.31 -7.08
CA LEU A 144 -15.87 -0.09 -7.31
C LEU A 144 -16.59 -0.75 -8.49
N SER A 145 -17.71 -0.22 -8.94
CA SER A 145 -18.66 -0.93 -9.82
C SER A 145 -18.27 -0.98 -11.31
N SER A 146 -17.06 -0.56 -11.70
CA SER A 146 -16.55 -0.68 -13.07
C SER A 146 -15.04 -0.63 -13.12
N ASP A 147 -14.45 -1.18 -14.18
CA ASP A 147 -13.00 -1.15 -14.41
C ASP A 147 -12.45 0.27 -14.45
N ALA A 148 -13.18 1.23 -15.05
CA ALA A 148 -12.76 2.63 -15.09
C ALA A 148 -12.65 3.24 -13.67
N LYS A 149 -13.53 2.87 -12.75
CA LYS A 149 -13.48 3.32 -11.36
C LYS A 149 -12.31 2.66 -10.61
N LEU A 150 -12.10 1.37 -10.79
CA LEU A 150 -10.95 0.66 -10.22
C LEU A 150 -9.63 1.22 -10.76
N GLN A 151 -9.58 1.53 -12.06
CA GLN A 151 -8.41 2.20 -12.65
C GLN A 151 -8.16 3.58 -12.05
N SER A 152 -9.22 4.34 -11.74
CA SER A 152 -9.08 5.65 -11.10
C SER A 152 -8.48 5.54 -9.69
N LEU A 153 -8.84 4.52 -8.92
CA LEU A 153 -8.20 4.22 -7.63
C LEU A 153 -6.70 3.91 -7.80
N GLY A 154 -6.35 3.04 -8.74
CA GLY A 154 -4.95 2.72 -9.03
C GLY A 154 -4.13 3.92 -9.50
N ILE A 155 -4.75 4.86 -10.24
CA ILE A 155 -4.10 6.13 -10.63
C ILE A 155 -3.87 7.03 -9.40
N ALA A 156 -4.81 7.07 -8.46
CA ALA A 156 -4.64 7.82 -7.21
C ALA A 156 -3.50 7.23 -6.37
N ASP A 157 -3.43 5.91 -6.23
CA ASP A 157 -2.32 5.24 -5.57
C ASP A 157 -0.97 5.60 -6.20
N ALA A 158 -0.87 5.49 -7.53
CA ALA A 158 0.35 5.80 -8.25
C ALA A 158 0.80 7.26 -8.07
N LYS A 159 -0.15 8.21 -8.04
CA LYS A 159 0.13 9.63 -7.76
C LYS A 159 0.63 9.84 -6.34
N GLY A 160 -0.01 9.22 -5.35
CA GLY A 160 0.39 9.29 -3.95
C GLY A 160 1.79 8.71 -3.73
N ILE A 161 2.09 7.55 -4.32
CA ILE A 161 3.43 6.94 -4.29
C ILE A 161 4.45 7.87 -4.95
N ALA A 162 4.15 8.40 -6.14
CA ALA A 162 5.04 9.33 -6.83
C ALA A 162 5.33 10.58 -5.99
N ALA A 163 4.30 11.16 -5.36
CA ALA A 163 4.46 12.33 -4.49
C ALA A 163 5.30 12.01 -3.24
N ALA A 164 5.16 10.82 -2.65
CA ALA A 164 5.91 10.41 -1.46
C ALA A 164 7.42 10.26 -1.75
N TYR A 165 7.77 9.79 -2.94
CA TYR A 165 9.17 9.53 -3.34
C TYR A 165 9.76 10.61 -4.27
N GLY A 166 9.05 11.74 -4.47
CA GLY A 166 9.53 12.81 -5.34
C GLY A 166 9.70 12.40 -6.81
N LEU A 167 8.90 11.45 -7.28
CA LEU A 167 8.98 10.96 -8.64
C LEU A 167 8.26 11.92 -9.58
N SER A 168 8.99 12.45 -10.56
CA SER A 168 8.38 13.26 -11.61
C SER A 168 7.77 12.37 -12.70
N LYS A 169 6.65 12.80 -13.28
CA LYS A 169 6.25 12.27 -14.59
C LYS A 169 7.32 12.67 -15.57
N GLY A 170 7.98 11.72 -16.17
CA GLY A 170 8.83 11.98 -17.31
C GLY A 170 8.01 12.63 -18.44
N LYS A 171 8.62 13.39 -19.27
CA LYS A 171 8.04 13.99 -20.48
C LYS A 171 8.88 13.62 -21.70
N TRP A 172 8.21 13.51 -22.83
CA TRP A 172 8.89 13.44 -24.10
C TRP A 172 9.40 14.84 -24.47
N GLU A 173 10.67 14.97 -24.74
CA GLU A 173 11.28 16.18 -25.29
C GLU A 173 11.87 15.89 -26.65
N LEU A 174 11.64 16.79 -27.60
CA LEU A 174 12.25 16.76 -28.91
C LEU A 174 13.55 17.61 -28.85
N ASP A 175 14.67 16.98 -29.11
CA ASP A 175 15.95 17.65 -29.28
C ASP A 175 16.49 17.45 -30.72
N GLU A 176 17.67 17.91 -31.00
CA GLU A 176 18.36 17.78 -32.31
C GLU A 176 18.60 16.33 -32.75
N ASN A 177 18.50 15.36 -31.80
CA ASN A 177 18.69 13.92 -32.02
C ASN A 177 17.37 13.15 -32.03
N GLY A 178 16.22 13.82 -31.92
CA GLY A 178 14.90 13.24 -31.93
C GLY A 178 14.20 13.26 -30.56
N TRP A 179 13.11 12.52 -30.46
CA TRP A 179 12.31 12.41 -29.23
C TRP A 179 13.03 11.60 -28.16
N ARG A 180 13.19 12.18 -26.96
CA ARG A 180 13.74 11.53 -25.79
C ARG A 180 12.80 11.64 -24.62
N TRP A 181 12.77 10.57 -23.79
CA TRP A 181 12.06 10.59 -22.52
C TRP A 181 12.96 11.20 -21.44
N GLN A 182 12.50 12.30 -20.84
CA GLN A 182 13.17 12.96 -19.70
C GLN A 182 12.36 12.67 -18.43
N TYR A 183 13.04 12.30 -17.34
CA TYR A 183 12.47 12.07 -16.02
C TYR A 183 12.55 13.33 -15.18
#